data_6b91a145086d0fba055bad796b692fe0
#
_entry.id   6b91a145086d0fba055bad796b692fe0
#
_cell.length_a   1.000
_cell.length_b   1.000
_cell.length_c   1.000
_cell.angle_alpha   90.00
_cell.angle_beta   90.00
_cell.angle_gamma   90.00
#
_symmetry.space_group_name_H-M   'P 1'
#
loop_
_entity.id
_entity.type
_entity.pdbx_description
1 polymer ?
#
loop_
_entity_poly.entity_id
_entity_poly.type
_entity_poly.pdbx_seq_one_letter_code
_entity_poly.pdbx_strand_id
1 'polypeptide(L)'
;MKLKEILVILILFIIAIVFTVWYQNDKSVDGPRVCFGENCFSVEVADSDVERTTGLMNRESLDSDAGMLFIFDSEGNYPFWMKNTLIPLDMIWLNSEKEVVYVFKNAQPCTADPCSIITHDGSALYVIELNAGTA
;
A
#
# COMPACT_ATOMS: atom_id res chain seq x y z
N MET A 1 -30.69 -4.28 -44.86
CA MET A 1 -29.46 -3.56 -44.46
C MET A 1 -28.37 -3.95 -45.47
N LYS A 2 -27.71 -2.99 -46.10
CA LYS A 2 -26.67 -3.25 -47.09
C LYS A 2 -25.39 -3.73 -46.37
N LEU A 3 -24.65 -4.65 -46.97
CA LEU A 3 -23.40 -5.21 -46.38
C LEU A 3 -22.44 -4.14 -45.85
N LYS A 4 -22.35 -3.00 -46.54
CA LYS A 4 -21.55 -1.83 -46.13
C LYS A 4 -22.02 -1.23 -44.79
N GLU A 5 -23.31 -1.18 -44.53
CA GLU A 5 -23.85 -0.64 -43.27
C GLU A 5 -23.56 -1.58 -42.11
N ILE A 6 -23.62 -2.89 -42.32
CA ILE A 6 -23.26 -3.89 -41.33
C ILE A 6 -21.76 -3.76 -40.96
N LEU A 7 -20.91 -3.61 -41.98
CA LEU A 7 -19.46 -3.46 -41.78
C LEU A 7 -19.10 -2.20 -40.95
N VAL A 8 -19.76 -1.10 -41.25
CA VAL A 8 -19.56 0.17 -40.48
C VAL A 8 -19.98 0.00 -39.01
N ILE A 9 -21.12 -0.65 -38.76
CA ILE A 9 -21.60 -0.89 -37.39
C ILE A 9 -20.61 -1.77 -36.61
N LEU A 10 -20.09 -2.84 -37.24
CA LEU A 10 -19.10 -3.73 -36.63
C LEU A 10 -17.80 -2.99 -36.29
N ILE A 11 -17.31 -2.13 -37.18
CA ILE A 11 -16.10 -1.33 -36.95
C ILE A 11 -16.30 -0.38 -35.75
N LEU A 12 -17.43 0.33 -35.70
CA LEU A 12 -17.74 1.22 -34.59
C LEU A 12 -17.85 0.48 -33.24
N PHE A 13 -18.41 -0.74 -33.27
CA PHE A 13 -18.52 -1.58 -32.09
C PHE A 13 -17.14 -2.05 -31.58
N ILE A 14 -16.24 -2.43 -32.48
CA ILE A 14 -14.86 -2.79 -32.15
C ILE A 14 -14.10 -1.60 -31.59
N ILE A 15 -14.24 -0.42 -32.21
CA ILE A 15 -13.61 0.82 -31.71
C ILE A 15 -14.10 1.15 -30.28
N ALA A 16 -15.42 1.02 -30.04
CA ALA A 16 -15.98 1.25 -28.71
C ALA A 16 -15.45 0.27 -27.68
N ILE A 17 -15.32 -1.03 -28.01
CA ILE A 17 -14.75 -2.04 -27.13
C ILE A 17 -13.26 -1.74 -26.84
N VAL A 18 -12.47 -1.43 -27.87
CA VAL A 18 -11.06 -1.09 -27.71
C VAL A 18 -10.89 0.15 -26.84
N PHE A 19 -11.74 1.18 -27.06
CA PHE A 19 -11.73 2.39 -26.27
C PHE A 19 -12.11 2.12 -24.81
N THR A 20 -13.13 1.30 -24.54
CA THR A 20 -13.51 0.95 -23.16
C THR A 20 -12.43 0.14 -22.45
N VAL A 21 -11.80 -0.82 -23.14
CA VAL A 21 -10.69 -1.60 -22.59
C VAL A 21 -9.48 -0.69 -22.30
N TRP A 22 -9.16 0.22 -23.23
CA TRP A 22 -8.07 1.17 -23.05
C TRP A 22 -8.35 2.14 -21.88
N TYR A 23 -9.57 2.66 -21.80
CA TYR A 23 -10.00 3.56 -20.72
C TYR A 23 -10.02 2.89 -19.33
N GLN A 24 -10.32 1.60 -19.27
CA GLN A 24 -10.26 0.84 -18.00
C GLN A 24 -8.82 0.48 -17.59
N ASN A 25 -7.90 0.41 -18.56
CA ASN A 25 -6.49 0.09 -18.28
C ASN A 25 -5.67 1.34 -17.89
N ASP A 26 -6.18 2.54 -18.14
CA ASP A 26 -5.58 3.82 -17.76
C ASP A 26 -6.12 4.31 -16.39
N LYS A 27 -6.22 3.40 -15.43
CA LYS A 27 -6.28 3.78 -14.03
C LYS A 27 -4.86 4.16 -13.59
N SER A 28 -4.43 5.37 -13.94
CA SER A 28 -3.37 6.03 -13.19
C SER A 28 -3.83 6.05 -11.73
N VAL A 29 -3.12 5.31 -10.89
CA VAL A 29 -3.33 5.36 -9.44
C VAL A 29 -2.84 6.74 -9.02
N ASP A 30 -3.77 7.72 -9.05
CA ASP A 30 -3.54 9.09 -8.59
C ASP A 30 -3.50 9.03 -7.05
N GLY A 31 -2.31 8.96 -6.48
CA GLY A 31 -2.13 8.92 -5.04
C GLY A 31 -0.65 8.86 -4.64
N PRO A 32 -0.36 9.00 -3.34
CA PRO A 32 0.99 8.85 -2.82
C PRO A 32 1.55 7.48 -3.16
N ARG A 33 2.83 7.44 -3.52
CA ARG A 33 3.53 6.19 -3.86
C ARG A 33 4.89 6.14 -3.18
N VAL A 34 5.29 4.97 -2.78
CA VAL A 34 6.64 4.69 -2.29
C VAL A 34 7.27 3.66 -3.21
N CYS A 35 8.52 3.94 -3.63
CA CYS A 35 9.24 3.07 -4.54
C CYS A 35 10.56 2.61 -3.92
N PHE A 36 10.85 1.33 -4.02
CA PHE A 36 12.13 0.71 -3.71
C PHE A 36 12.74 0.21 -5.03
N GLY A 37 13.60 1.02 -5.65
CA GLY A 37 14.06 0.77 -7.01
C GLY A 37 12.90 0.82 -8.01
N GLU A 38 12.65 -0.28 -8.72
CA GLU A 38 11.58 -0.39 -9.71
C GLU A 38 10.23 -0.81 -9.10
N ASN A 39 10.22 -1.30 -7.86
CA ASN A 39 9.01 -1.74 -7.18
C ASN A 39 8.32 -0.56 -6.49
N CYS A 40 7.14 -0.17 -6.96
CA CYS A 40 6.37 0.94 -6.44
C CYS A 40 5.05 0.47 -5.84
N PHE A 41 4.70 1.01 -4.68
CA PHE A 41 3.48 0.71 -3.93
C PHE A 41 2.64 1.97 -3.82
N SER A 42 1.34 1.85 -4.05
CA SER A 42 0.36 2.88 -3.73
C SER A 42 0.15 2.87 -2.23
N VAL A 43 0.29 4.01 -1.56
CA VAL A 43 0.21 4.04 -0.10
C VAL A 43 -0.88 5.01 0.37
N GLU A 44 -1.60 4.59 1.39
CA GLU A 44 -2.37 5.51 2.22
C GLU A 44 -1.39 6.20 3.18
N VAL A 45 -1.60 7.48 3.45
CA VAL A 45 -0.75 8.24 4.37
C VAL A 45 -1.43 8.33 5.74
N ALA A 46 -0.67 8.03 6.78
CA ALA A 46 -1.04 8.19 8.19
C ALA A 46 -0.10 9.24 8.80
N ASP A 47 -0.53 10.50 8.84
CA ASP A 47 0.26 11.62 9.35
C ASP A 47 -0.36 12.30 10.57
N SER A 48 -1.57 11.92 10.98
CA SER A 48 -2.19 12.30 12.24
C SER A 48 -2.07 11.20 13.31
N ASP A 49 -2.17 11.55 14.59
CA ASP A 49 -2.12 10.58 15.70
C ASP A 49 -3.23 9.52 15.59
N VAL A 50 -4.41 9.91 15.12
CA VAL A 50 -5.54 8.99 14.94
C VAL A 50 -5.26 7.99 13.83
N GLU A 51 -4.75 8.45 12.69
CA GLU A 51 -4.41 7.59 11.56
C GLU A 51 -3.25 6.66 11.91
N ARG A 52 -2.18 7.19 12.53
CA ARG A 52 -1.05 6.38 13.01
C ARG A 52 -1.47 5.32 14.01
N THR A 53 -2.42 5.63 14.90
CA THR A 53 -2.93 4.65 15.87
C THR A 53 -3.81 3.60 15.22
N THR A 54 -4.61 3.98 14.22
CA THR A 54 -5.54 3.08 13.53
C THR A 54 -4.81 2.17 12.54
N GLY A 55 -3.89 2.74 11.75
CA GLY A 55 -3.13 1.98 10.75
C GLY A 55 -4.02 1.08 9.89
N LEU A 56 -3.58 -0.14 9.65
CA LEU A 56 -4.29 -1.17 8.88
C LEU A 56 -5.25 -2.04 9.73
N MET A 57 -5.68 -1.56 10.91
CA MET A 57 -6.61 -2.31 11.75
C MET A 57 -7.90 -2.66 11.02
N ASN A 58 -8.41 -3.86 11.31
CA ASN A 58 -9.67 -4.43 10.80
C ASN A 58 -9.74 -4.59 9.27
N ARG A 59 -8.62 -4.53 8.58
CA ARG A 59 -8.57 -4.85 7.14
C ARG A 59 -8.41 -6.34 6.93
N GLU A 60 -9.29 -6.89 6.11
CA GLU A 60 -9.29 -8.32 5.77
C GLU A 60 -8.31 -8.64 4.64
N SER A 61 -7.95 -7.64 3.84
CA SER A 61 -6.99 -7.76 2.73
C SER A 61 -6.33 -6.42 2.41
N LEU A 62 -5.19 -6.48 1.75
CA LEU A 62 -4.47 -5.36 1.16
C LEU A 62 -4.04 -5.79 -0.25
N ASP A 63 -4.24 -4.94 -1.25
CA ASP A 63 -3.81 -5.24 -2.61
C ASP A 63 -2.29 -5.44 -2.65
N SER A 64 -1.80 -6.26 -3.58
CA SER A 64 -0.39 -6.67 -3.63
C SER A 64 0.60 -5.51 -3.84
N ASP A 65 0.14 -4.41 -4.44
CA ASP A 65 0.86 -3.18 -4.73
C ASP A 65 0.42 -2.00 -3.84
N ALA A 66 -0.29 -2.30 -2.74
CA ALA A 66 -0.76 -1.32 -1.78
C ALA A 66 0.00 -1.41 -0.44
N GLY A 67 -0.05 -0.32 0.32
CA GLY A 67 0.55 -0.21 1.64
C GLY A 67 0.04 0.99 2.43
N MET A 68 0.65 1.22 3.59
CA MET A 68 0.43 2.41 4.39
C MET A 68 1.77 3.05 4.77
N LEU A 69 1.87 4.36 4.57
CA LEU A 69 3.03 5.17 4.93
C LEU A 69 2.69 6.01 6.17
N PHE A 70 3.36 5.71 7.27
CA PHE A 70 3.30 6.49 8.50
C PHE A 70 4.38 7.57 8.43
N ILE A 71 3.98 8.82 8.68
CA ILE A 71 4.86 9.98 8.72
C ILE A 71 4.83 10.56 10.13
N PHE A 72 6.00 10.74 10.73
CA PHE A 72 6.14 11.32 12.05
C PHE A 72 6.71 12.75 11.98
N ASP A 73 6.46 13.56 13.02
CA ASP A 73 6.88 14.96 13.04
C ASP A 73 8.39 15.14 13.25
N SER A 74 9.06 14.15 13.79
CA SER A 74 10.51 14.12 14.03
C SER A 74 11.03 12.70 14.01
N GLU A 75 12.33 12.53 13.83
CA GLU A 75 12.95 11.22 14.00
C GLU A 75 12.85 10.74 15.44
N GLY A 76 12.54 9.46 15.59
CA GLY A 76 12.40 8.83 16.90
C GLY A 76 12.31 7.32 16.80
N ASN A 77 12.25 6.68 17.97
CA ASN A 77 11.94 5.26 18.08
C ASN A 77 10.43 5.11 18.16
N TYR A 78 9.81 4.62 17.09
CA TYR A 78 8.38 4.44 16.99
C TYR A 78 8.03 2.95 17.05
N PRO A 79 7.51 2.47 18.18
CA PRO A 79 7.08 1.10 18.33
C PRO A 79 5.78 0.85 17.59
N PHE A 80 5.64 -0.34 17.02
CA PHE A 80 4.44 -0.82 16.35
C PHE A 80 3.87 -2.06 17.04
N TRP A 81 2.65 -2.39 16.71
CA TRP A 81 1.95 -3.58 17.19
C TRP A 81 1.00 -4.09 16.12
N MET A 82 0.56 -5.33 16.24
CA MET A 82 -0.41 -5.95 15.33
C MET A 82 -1.82 -6.02 15.95
N LYS A 83 -2.14 -5.09 16.88
CA LYS A 83 -3.46 -5.06 17.52
C LYS A 83 -4.56 -4.81 16.49
N ASN A 84 -5.59 -5.65 16.49
CA ASN A 84 -6.71 -5.59 15.54
C ASN A 84 -6.30 -5.64 14.06
N THR A 85 -5.05 -5.94 13.73
CA THR A 85 -4.59 -6.15 12.36
C THR A 85 -4.85 -7.60 11.99
N LEU A 86 -5.57 -7.84 10.90
CA LEU A 86 -6.07 -9.17 10.54
C LEU A 86 -5.17 -9.87 9.51
N ILE A 87 -4.27 -9.14 8.88
CA ILE A 87 -3.37 -9.63 7.82
C ILE A 87 -1.91 -9.56 8.28
N PRO A 88 -1.05 -10.50 7.89
CA PRO A 88 0.37 -10.43 8.19
C PRO A 88 1.03 -9.33 7.35
N LEU A 89 1.98 -8.58 7.96
CA LEU A 89 2.63 -7.42 7.37
C LEU A 89 4.16 -7.50 7.43
N ASP A 90 4.81 -6.89 6.46
CA ASP A 90 6.20 -6.45 6.54
C ASP A 90 6.22 -4.97 6.92
N MET A 91 7.08 -4.59 7.85
CA MET A 91 7.24 -3.22 8.34
C MET A 91 8.65 -2.74 8.06
N ILE A 92 8.79 -1.56 7.46
CA ILE A 92 10.07 -0.98 7.02
C ILE A 92 10.19 0.41 7.63
N TRP A 93 11.20 0.61 8.48
CA TRP A 93 11.54 1.90 9.09
C TRP A 93 12.58 2.63 8.25
N LEU A 94 12.37 3.93 8.00
CA LEU A 94 13.28 4.78 7.25
C LEU A 94 13.59 6.06 8.02
N ASN A 95 14.84 6.52 7.93
CA ASN A 95 15.28 7.80 8.49
C ASN A 95 14.76 9.00 7.65
N SER A 96 15.11 10.22 8.04
CA SER A 96 14.77 11.46 7.32
C SER A 96 15.38 11.54 5.92
N GLU A 97 16.48 10.82 5.66
CA GLU A 97 17.15 10.71 4.35
C GLU A 97 16.50 9.63 3.46
N LYS A 98 15.43 8.96 3.98
CA LYS A 98 14.70 7.86 3.33
C LYS A 98 15.55 6.60 3.15
N GLU A 99 16.55 6.42 3.97
CA GLU A 99 17.32 5.19 4.03
C GLU A 99 16.64 4.20 4.98
N VAL A 100 16.61 2.92 4.58
CA VAL A 100 16.05 1.85 5.41
C VAL A 100 16.98 1.61 6.60
N VAL A 101 16.45 1.81 7.82
CA VAL A 101 17.18 1.58 9.08
C VAL A 101 16.81 0.27 9.76
N TYR A 102 15.60 -0.24 9.50
CA TYR A 102 15.16 -1.52 10.04
C TYR A 102 14.05 -2.14 9.19
N VAL A 103 13.99 -3.46 9.15
CA VAL A 103 12.91 -4.23 8.52
C VAL A 103 12.46 -5.34 9.46
N PHE A 104 11.18 -5.36 9.79
CA PHE A 104 10.54 -6.47 10.48
C PHE A 104 9.66 -7.24 9.49
N LYS A 105 10.00 -8.48 9.22
CA LYS A 105 9.30 -9.31 8.22
C LYS A 105 8.26 -10.20 8.86
N ASN A 106 7.13 -10.33 8.19
CA ASN A 106 6.07 -11.28 8.50
C ASN A 106 5.52 -11.12 9.93
N ALA A 107 5.23 -9.87 10.31
CA ALA A 107 4.52 -9.58 11.55
C ALA A 107 3.14 -10.23 11.52
N GLN A 108 2.89 -11.16 12.43
CA GLN A 108 1.63 -11.92 12.47
C GLN A 108 0.53 -11.15 13.19
N PRO A 109 -0.75 -11.30 12.80
CA PRO A 109 -1.88 -10.80 13.55
C PRO A 109 -1.78 -11.12 15.05
N CYS A 110 -2.11 -10.14 15.89
CA CYS A 110 -2.05 -10.35 17.33
C CYS A 110 -3.30 -11.08 17.83
N THR A 111 -3.09 -12.26 18.42
CA THR A 111 -4.15 -13.07 19.06
C THR A 111 -4.08 -13.04 20.58
N ALA A 112 -3.12 -12.30 21.16
CA ALA A 112 -2.90 -12.18 22.59
C ALA A 112 -3.32 -10.79 23.13
N ASP A 113 -3.51 -10.70 24.42
CA ASP A 113 -3.68 -9.41 25.12
C ASP A 113 -2.81 -9.43 26.39
N PRO A 114 -1.80 -8.54 26.53
CA PRO A 114 -1.41 -7.50 25.58
C PRO A 114 -0.70 -8.02 24.33
N CYS A 115 -0.83 -7.28 23.21
CA CYS A 115 -0.06 -7.53 22.00
C CYS A 115 1.41 -7.25 22.20
N SER A 116 2.27 -8.08 21.59
CA SER A 116 3.71 -7.80 21.56
C SER A 116 4.01 -6.51 20.81
N ILE A 117 4.97 -5.76 21.33
CA ILE A 117 5.47 -4.53 20.72
C ILE A 117 6.64 -4.89 19.81
N ILE A 118 6.60 -4.38 18.59
CA ILE A 118 7.68 -4.46 17.60
C ILE A 118 8.46 -3.16 17.70
N THR A 119 9.74 -3.22 18.05
CA THR A 119 10.61 -2.07 18.22
C THR A 119 12.01 -2.39 17.69
N HIS A 120 12.81 -1.34 17.45
CA HIS A 120 14.21 -1.43 17.07
C HIS A 120 15.00 -0.32 17.78
N ASP A 121 16.32 -0.43 17.80
CA ASP A 121 17.20 0.54 18.50
C ASP A 121 17.53 1.78 17.66
N GLY A 122 17.01 1.89 16.45
CA GLY A 122 17.25 3.01 15.53
C GLY A 122 16.27 4.15 15.69
N SER A 123 16.53 5.24 14.94
CA SER A 123 15.63 6.40 14.80
C SER A 123 15.06 6.41 13.39
N ALA A 124 13.76 6.65 13.26
CA ALA A 124 13.05 6.70 12.00
C ALA A 124 12.13 7.91 11.94
N LEU A 125 11.89 8.41 10.72
CA LEU A 125 10.89 9.45 10.44
C LEU A 125 9.67 8.86 9.74
N TYR A 126 9.87 7.76 9.02
CA TYR A 126 8.84 7.07 8.26
C TYR A 126 8.78 5.60 8.60
N VAL A 127 7.57 5.04 8.55
CA VAL A 127 7.37 3.59 8.57
C VAL A 127 6.43 3.21 7.42
N ILE A 128 6.74 2.12 6.74
CA ILE A 128 5.91 1.60 5.66
C ILE A 128 5.44 0.20 6.05
N GLU A 129 4.13 -0.02 6.00
CA GLU A 129 3.52 -1.33 6.13
C GLU A 129 3.10 -1.84 4.76
N LEU A 130 3.51 -3.06 4.42
CA LEU A 130 3.20 -3.79 3.19
C LEU A 130 2.73 -5.20 3.52
N ASN A 131 2.15 -5.90 2.53
CA ASN A 131 1.85 -7.32 2.69
C ASN A 131 3.12 -8.10 3.07
N ALA A 132 2.99 -9.08 3.96
CA ALA A 132 4.09 -9.97 4.33
C ALA A 132 4.68 -10.69 3.11
N GLY A 133 6.00 -10.77 3.07
CA GLY A 133 6.77 -11.36 1.97
C GLY A 133 7.09 -10.38 0.84
N THR A 134 6.84 -9.09 1.03
CA THR A 134 7.14 -8.02 0.05
C THR A 134 8.53 -7.43 0.24
N ALA A 135 9.03 -7.33 1.49
CA ALA A 135 10.31 -6.71 1.85
C ALA A 135 11.50 -7.69 1.86
#